data_447c45dc420ebde6db427a70029e96a6
#
_entry.id   447c45dc420ebde6db427a70029e96a6
#
_cell.length_a   1.000
_cell.length_b   1.000
_cell.length_c   1.000
_cell.angle_alpha   90.00
_cell.angle_beta   90.00
_cell.angle_gamma   90.00
#
_symmetry.space_group_name_H-M   'P 1'
#
loop_
_entity.id
_entity.type
_entity.pdbx_description
1 polymer ?
#
loop_
_entity_poly.entity_id
_entity_poly.type
_entity_poly.pdbx_seq_one_letter_code
_entity_poly.pdbx_strand_id
1 'polypeptide(L)'
;MPALRVAVADDSVLLREGLVRVLGDAGVDVVGSFGDADALLAAVATLEPDAVVLDVRMPPTFRDEGVRAAIELRQRHPDIAILLLSQYVEVAYAQELLASGTGGIGYLLKDRVISLDEVRDALNRVAAGGTVLDPEVITQLMARRVDPLQSLTPREREVLELMAQGRTNAAIAASLFI
;
A
#
# COMPACT_ATOMS: atom_id res chain seq x y z
N MET A 1 8.92 -13.27 -25.05
CA MET A 1 8.70 -12.06 -24.23
C MET A 1 9.93 -11.84 -23.36
N PRO A 2 10.44 -10.65 -23.24
CA PRO A 2 11.52 -10.40 -22.29
C PRO A 2 11.05 -10.75 -20.87
N ALA A 3 11.97 -11.17 -20.00
CA ALA A 3 11.66 -11.44 -18.62
C ALA A 3 11.26 -10.13 -17.92
N LEU A 4 10.28 -10.21 -17.01
CA LEU A 4 9.86 -9.05 -16.20
C LEU A 4 11.02 -8.64 -15.29
N ARG A 5 11.43 -7.38 -15.36
CA ARG A 5 12.52 -6.83 -14.55
C ARG A 5 11.98 -6.28 -13.23
N VAL A 6 12.46 -6.82 -12.12
CA VAL A 6 11.94 -6.50 -10.80
C VAL A 6 13.07 -6.10 -9.85
N ALA A 7 12.87 -5.01 -9.12
CA ALA A 7 13.70 -4.68 -7.97
C ALA A 7 12.95 -5.00 -6.66
N VAL A 8 13.69 -5.46 -5.65
CA VAL A 8 13.13 -5.89 -4.36
C VAL A 8 13.74 -5.06 -3.23
N ALA A 9 12.92 -4.56 -2.32
CA ALA A 9 13.38 -3.92 -1.08
C ALA A 9 12.64 -4.50 0.13
N ASP A 10 13.38 -5.08 1.04
CA ASP A 10 12.91 -5.64 2.31
C ASP A 10 14.07 -5.65 3.31
N ASP A 11 13.86 -5.24 4.55
CA ASP A 11 14.92 -5.18 5.56
C ASP A 11 15.32 -6.57 6.07
N SER A 12 14.41 -7.54 6.00
CA SER A 12 14.68 -8.93 6.35
C SER A 12 15.56 -9.60 5.28
N VAL A 13 16.82 -9.83 5.60
CA VAL A 13 17.77 -10.49 4.69
C VAL A 13 17.23 -11.85 4.23
N LEU A 14 16.68 -12.64 5.15
CA LEU A 14 16.16 -13.98 4.83
C LEU A 14 14.98 -13.92 3.84
N LEU A 15 14.03 -13.02 4.08
CA LEU A 15 12.88 -12.87 3.21
C LEU A 15 13.29 -12.31 1.83
N ARG A 16 14.15 -11.31 1.83
CA ARG A 16 14.67 -10.70 0.61
C ARG A 16 15.41 -11.70 -0.28
N GLU A 17 16.32 -12.48 0.28
CA GLU A 17 17.05 -13.54 -0.43
C GLU A 17 16.10 -14.64 -0.92
N GLY A 18 15.12 -15.00 -0.09
CA GLY A 18 14.07 -15.93 -0.47
C GLY A 18 13.25 -15.43 -1.68
N LEU A 19 12.82 -14.18 -1.65
CA LEU A 19 12.09 -13.54 -2.75
C LEU A 19 12.91 -13.50 -4.04
N VAL A 20 14.17 -13.08 -3.96
CA VAL A 20 15.09 -13.03 -5.11
C VAL A 20 15.21 -14.40 -5.77
N ARG A 21 15.43 -15.44 -4.96
CA ARG A 21 15.56 -16.80 -5.48
C ARG A 21 14.28 -17.29 -6.15
N VAL A 22 13.17 -17.10 -5.45
CA VAL A 22 11.84 -17.52 -5.88
C VAL A 22 11.41 -16.84 -7.17
N LEU A 23 11.61 -15.55 -7.27
CA LEU A 23 11.29 -14.78 -8.46
C LEU A 23 12.19 -15.20 -9.63
N GLY A 24 13.48 -15.44 -9.38
CA GLY A 24 14.41 -15.96 -10.39
C GLY A 24 14.00 -17.34 -10.91
N ASP A 25 13.61 -18.25 -10.02
CA ASP A 25 13.13 -19.60 -10.39
C ASP A 25 11.81 -19.51 -11.21
N ALA A 26 11.02 -18.46 -11.01
CA ALA A 26 9.81 -18.18 -11.78
C ALA A 26 10.05 -17.45 -13.12
N GLY A 27 11.33 -17.22 -13.48
CA GLY A 27 11.71 -16.57 -14.75
C GLY A 27 11.63 -15.03 -14.71
N VAL A 28 11.58 -14.43 -13.53
CA VAL A 28 11.67 -12.99 -13.33
C VAL A 28 13.13 -12.57 -13.26
N ASP A 29 13.50 -11.48 -13.95
CA ASP A 29 14.83 -10.88 -13.86
C ASP A 29 14.91 -9.92 -12.67
N VAL A 30 15.52 -10.37 -11.57
CA VAL A 30 15.69 -9.52 -10.38
C VAL A 30 16.91 -8.63 -10.59
N VAL A 31 16.65 -7.38 -10.96
CA VAL A 31 17.69 -6.39 -11.34
C VAL A 31 18.32 -5.66 -10.15
N GLY A 32 17.75 -5.77 -8.95
CA GLY A 32 18.29 -5.18 -7.73
C GLY A 32 17.61 -5.69 -6.47
N SER A 33 18.37 -5.69 -5.37
CA SER A 33 17.93 -6.16 -4.05
C SER A 33 18.48 -5.22 -2.97
N PHE A 34 17.60 -4.64 -2.17
CA PHE A 34 17.91 -3.54 -1.24
C PHE A 34 17.36 -3.83 0.16
N GLY A 35 18.07 -3.37 1.19
CA GLY A 35 17.66 -3.50 2.59
C GLY A 35 16.82 -2.32 3.11
N ASP A 36 16.69 -1.26 2.32
CA ASP A 36 15.95 -0.05 2.69
C ASP A 36 15.38 0.66 1.45
N ALA A 37 14.44 1.57 1.69
CA ALA A 37 13.74 2.29 0.64
C ALA A 37 14.63 3.31 -0.08
N ASP A 38 15.52 3.99 0.64
CA ASP A 38 16.36 5.05 0.07
C ASP A 38 17.36 4.48 -0.95
N ALA A 39 17.95 3.32 -0.64
CA ALA A 39 18.83 2.61 -1.54
C ALA A 39 18.13 2.19 -2.84
N LEU A 40 16.88 1.70 -2.74
CA LEU A 40 16.07 1.38 -3.91
C LEU A 40 15.79 2.64 -4.75
N LEU A 41 15.31 3.72 -4.12
CA LEU A 41 14.96 4.96 -4.81
C LEU A 41 16.17 5.57 -5.54
N ALA A 42 17.36 5.48 -4.96
CA ALA A 42 18.60 5.96 -5.57
C ALA A 42 19.00 5.13 -6.82
N ALA A 43 18.67 3.84 -6.84
CA ALA A 43 19.05 2.91 -7.90
C ALA A 43 18.02 2.80 -9.03
N VAL A 44 16.77 3.12 -8.78
CA VAL A 44 15.65 2.82 -9.67
C VAL A 44 15.81 3.43 -11.06
N ALA A 45 16.30 4.66 -11.15
CA ALA A 45 16.50 5.35 -12.43
C ALA A 45 17.57 4.68 -13.31
N THR A 46 18.57 4.03 -12.71
CA THR A 46 19.62 3.30 -13.42
C THR A 46 19.20 1.87 -13.76
N LEU A 47 18.45 1.25 -12.87
CA LEU A 47 18.01 -0.13 -13.03
C LEU A 47 16.85 -0.26 -14.03
N GLU A 48 16.01 0.78 -14.12
CA GLU A 48 14.80 0.79 -14.98
C GLU A 48 13.98 -0.50 -14.84
N PRO A 49 13.52 -0.85 -13.62
CA PRO A 49 12.69 -2.03 -13.43
C PRO A 49 11.28 -1.81 -13.99
N ASP A 50 10.63 -2.88 -14.43
CA ASP A 50 9.21 -2.88 -14.82
C ASP A 50 8.30 -2.84 -13.57
N ALA A 51 8.76 -3.45 -12.47
CA ALA A 51 8.05 -3.48 -11.22
C ALA A 51 9.00 -3.46 -10.02
N VAL A 52 8.49 -3.01 -8.88
CA VAL A 52 9.18 -3.08 -7.59
C VAL A 52 8.35 -3.86 -6.58
N VAL A 53 9.02 -4.66 -5.76
CA VAL A 53 8.44 -5.31 -4.58
C VAL A 53 9.00 -4.59 -3.36
N LEU A 54 8.13 -4.04 -2.52
CA LEU A 54 8.48 -3.20 -1.38
C LEU A 54 7.87 -3.74 -0.09
N ASP A 55 8.69 -3.94 0.92
CA ASP A 55 8.17 -4.06 2.28
C ASP A 55 7.62 -2.71 2.76
N VAL A 56 6.50 -2.73 3.46
CA VAL A 56 5.89 -1.52 4.04
C VAL A 56 6.80 -0.90 5.10
N ARG A 57 7.39 -1.74 5.97
CA ARG A 57 8.16 -1.30 7.13
C ARG A 57 9.65 -1.57 6.94
N MET A 58 10.41 -0.52 6.71
CA MET A 58 11.87 -0.57 6.54
C MET A 58 12.56 0.46 7.42
N PRO A 59 13.89 0.37 7.61
CA PRO A 59 14.65 1.44 8.28
C PRO A 59 14.41 2.81 7.62
N PRO A 60 14.53 3.93 8.37
CA PRO A 60 15.02 4.01 9.76
C PRO A 60 13.94 3.87 10.84
N THR A 61 12.66 4.11 10.53
CA THR A 61 11.61 4.17 11.57
C THR A 61 10.77 2.89 11.67
N PHE A 62 10.82 2.02 10.68
CA PHE A 62 10.04 0.79 10.57
C PHE A 62 8.52 1.02 10.66
N ARG A 63 8.03 2.07 10.02
CA ARG A 63 6.61 2.43 9.99
C ARG A 63 6.00 2.32 8.62
N ASP A 64 6.34 3.25 7.73
CA ASP A 64 5.68 3.45 6.42
C ASP A 64 6.65 3.79 5.29
N GLU A 65 7.95 3.50 5.48
CA GLU A 65 8.99 3.85 4.52
C GLU A 65 8.69 3.28 3.12
N GLY A 66 8.21 2.04 3.06
CA GLY A 66 7.83 1.43 1.79
C GLY A 66 6.63 2.10 1.12
N VAL A 67 5.65 2.55 1.90
CA VAL A 67 4.49 3.28 1.36
C VAL A 67 4.92 4.63 0.80
N ARG A 68 5.77 5.37 1.53
CA ARG A 68 6.30 6.66 1.06
C ARG A 68 7.14 6.49 -0.20
N ALA A 69 7.99 5.47 -0.24
CA ALA A 69 8.76 5.14 -1.45
C ALA A 69 7.85 4.79 -2.63
N ALA A 70 6.79 4.03 -2.40
CA ALA A 70 5.79 3.71 -3.42
C ALA A 70 5.13 4.97 -3.99
N ILE A 71 4.72 5.90 -3.14
CA ILE A 71 4.11 7.17 -3.56
C ILE A 71 5.12 8.02 -4.36
N GLU A 72 6.36 8.11 -3.90
CA GLU A 72 7.42 8.83 -4.61
C GLU A 72 7.72 8.20 -5.97
N LEU A 73 7.80 6.88 -6.05
CA LEU A 73 7.96 6.15 -7.32
C LEU A 73 6.81 6.44 -8.29
N ARG A 74 5.57 6.44 -7.81
CA ARG A 74 4.39 6.78 -8.62
C ARG A 74 4.46 8.18 -9.21
N GLN A 75 5.02 9.13 -8.49
CA GLN A 75 5.15 10.53 -8.95
C GLN A 75 6.28 10.70 -9.96
N ARG A 76 7.42 10.04 -9.73
CA ARG A 76 8.63 10.19 -10.56
C ARG A 76 8.72 9.21 -11.71
N HIS A 77 8.19 8.01 -11.52
CA HIS A 77 8.28 6.88 -12.46
C HIS A 77 6.91 6.18 -12.57
N PRO A 78 5.89 6.83 -13.17
CA PRO A 78 4.50 6.35 -13.18
C PRO A 78 4.32 5.01 -13.92
N ASP A 79 5.28 4.63 -14.76
CA ASP A 79 5.24 3.38 -15.53
C ASP A 79 5.72 2.16 -14.72
N ILE A 80 6.39 2.37 -13.59
CA ILE A 80 6.85 1.29 -12.73
C ILE A 80 5.68 0.76 -11.90
N ALA A 81 5.40 -0.52 -12.03
CA ALA A 81 4.41 -1.19 -11.21
C ALA A 81 4.93 -1.41 -9.78
N ILE A 82 4.03 -1.38 -8.80
CA ILE A 82 4.39 -1.45 -7.38
C ILE A 82 3.61 -2.58 -6.71
N LEU A 83 4.32 -3.49 -6.04
CA LEU A 83 3.75 -4.49 -5.17
C LEU A 83 4.25 -4.28 -3.75
N LEU A 84 3.38 -3.79 -2.87
CA LEU A 84 3.67 -3.70 -1.44
C LEU A 84 3.44 -5.05 -0.76
N LEU A 85 4.37 -5.41 0.11
CA LEU A 85 4.25 -6.54 1.02
C LEU A 85 4.16 -6.04 2.46
N SER A 86 3.17 -6.51 3.21
CA SER A 86 2.99 -6.13 4.61
C SER A 86 2.77 -7.34 5.49
N GLN A 87 3.31 -7.30 6.70
CA GLN A 87 3.04 -8.33 7.70
C GLN A 87 1.63 -8.24 8.26
N TYR A 88 1.02 -7.05 8.21
CA TYR A 88 -0.30 -6.77 8.78
C TYR A 88 -1.20 -6.08 7.79
N VAL A 89 -2.52 -6.21 7.99
CA VAL A 89 -3.51 -5.44 7.24
C VAL A 89 -3.53 -4.00 7.75
N GLU A 90 -2.97 -3.09 6.96
CA GLU A 90 -2.92 -1.67 7.28
C GLU A 90 -3.73 -0.88 6.24
N VAL A 91 -5.02 -0.79 6.49
CA VAL A 91 -6.00 -0.19 5.55
C VAL A 91 -5.65 1.25 5.18
N ALA A 92 -5.09 2.02 6.13
CA ALA A 92 -4.67 3.40 5.86
C ALA A 92 -3.61 3.47 4.76
N TYR A 93 -2.63 2.58 4.78
CA TYR A 93 -1.58 2.51 3.75
C TYR A 93 -2.11 2.06 2.40
N ALA A 94 -3.02 1.07 2.39
CA ALA A 94 -3.69 0.65 1.17
C ALA A 94 -4.51 1.81 0.55
N GLN A 95 -5.22 2.57 1.37
CA GLN A 95 -5.98 3.75 0.92
C GLN A 95 -5.08 4.84 0.36
N GLU A 96 -3.97 5.13 1.03
CA GLU A 96 -3.00 6.14 0.60
C GLU A 96 -2.36 5.76 -0.74
N LEU A 97 -1.98 4.49 -0.89
CA LEU A 97 -1.44 3.98 -2.14
C LEU A 97 -2.47 4.07 -3.29
N LEU A 98 -3.72 3.65 -3.05
CA LEU A 98 -4.79 3.71 -4.04
C LEU A 98 -5.16 5.15 -4.42
N ALA A 99 -5.06 6.09 -3.48
CA ALA A 99 -5.28 7.51 -3.74
C ALA A 99 -4.23 8.12 -4.68
N SER A 100 -3.03 7.53 -4.77
CA SER A 100 -1.97 7.96 -5.70
C SER A 100 -2.24 7.62 -7.16
N GLY A 101 -3.32 6.90 -7.45
CA GLY A 101 -3.76 6.48 -8.79
C GLY A 101 -4.11 4.99 -8.83
N THR A 102 -4.94 4.61 -9.77
CA THR A 102 -5.35 3.22 -10.01
C THR A 102 -4.49 2.59 -11.10
N GLY A 103 -4.26 1.29 -10.99
CA GLY A 103 -3.48 0.50 -11.93
C GLY A 103 -1.98 0.45 -11.64
N GLY A 104 -1.39 -0.69 -11.87
CA GLY A 104 0.01 -0.95 -11.57
C GLY A 104 0.34 -0.99 -10.08
N ILE A 105 -0.63 -1.31 -9.23
CA ILE A 105 -0.50 -1.30 -7.78
C ILE A 105 -0.97 -2.63 -7.19
N GLY A 106 -0.19 -3.18 -6.28
CA GLY A 106 -0.56 -4.34 -5.49
C GLY A 106 -0.26 -4.14 -4.00
N TYR A 107 -1.07 -4.76 -3.17
CA TYR A 107 -0.87 -4.86 -1.73
C TYR A 107 -1.21 -6.28 -1.28
N LEU A 108 -0.19 -7.02 -0.85
CA LEU A 108 -0.33 -8.39 -0.35
C LEU A 108 0.21 -8.52 1.07
N LEU A 109 -0.34 -9.45 1.82
CA LEU A 109 0.24 -9.86 3.09
C LEU A 109 1.46 -10.77 2.86
N LYS A 110 2.48 -10.63 3.70
CA LYS A 110 3.71 -11.44 3.63
C LYS A 110 3.45 -12.95 3.74
N ASP A 111 2.36 -13.35 4.39
CA ASP A 111 1.94 -14.76 4.46
C ASP A 111 1.59 -15.35 3.09
N ARG A 112 1.20 -14.52 2.11
CA ARG A 112 0.94 -14.95 0.73
C ARG A 112 2.21 -15.24 -0.06
N VAL A 113 3.35 -14.71 0.37
CA VAL A 113 4.67 -14.93 -0.27
C VAL A 113 5.11 -16.40 -0.19
N ILE A 114 4.53 -17.17 0.70
CA ILE A 114 4.74 -18.63 0.79
C ILE A 114 4.27 -19.33 -0.48
N SER A 115 3.27 -18.79 -1.17
CA SER A 115 2.83 -19.24 -2.48
C SER A 115 3.53 -18.45 -3.59
N LEU A 116 4.52 -19.08 -4.23
CA LEU A 116 5.30 -18.51 -5.33
C LEU A 116 4.41 -18.05 -6.49
N ASP A 117 3.39 -18.84 -6.78
CA ASP A 117 2.45 -18.56 -7.85
C ASP A 117 1.63 -17.30 -7.57
N GLU A 118 1.25 -17.06 -6.32
CA GLU A 118 0.49 -15.85 -5.95
C GLU A 118 1.31 -14.58 -6.15
N VAL A 119 2.58 -14.56 -5.76
CA VAL A 119 3.45 -13.39 -5.94
C VAL A 119 3.74 -13.14 -7.41
N ARG A 120 4.05 -14.19 -8.17
CA ARG A 120 4.28 -14.09 -9.61
C ARG A 120 3.03 -13.57 -10.34
N ASP A 121 1.86 -14.12 -10.04
CA ASP A 121 0.62 -13.72 -10.68
C ASP A 121 0.26 -12.28 -10.30
N ALA A 122 0.47 -11.87 -9.04
CA ALA A 122 0.31 -10.49 -8.60
C ALA A 122 1.24 -9.54 -9.35
N LEU A 123 2.53 -9.88 -9.48
CA LEU A 123 3.50 -9.08 -10.24
C LEU A 123 3.11 -8.94 -11.71
N ASN A 124 2.72 -10.03 -12.36
CA ASN A 124 2.28 -9.98 -13.75
C ASN A 124 1.04 -9.09 -13.94
N ARG A 125 0.08 -9.16 -13.00
CA ARG A 125 -1.13 -8.35 -13.05
C ARG A 125 -0.84 -6.86 -12.83
N VAL A 126 0.00 -6.51 -11.85
CA VAL A 126 0.36 -5.10 -11.63
C VAL A 126 1.23 -4.56 -12.76
N ALA A 127 2.14 -5.34 -13.30
CA ALA A 127 2.97 -4.98 -14.45
C ALA A 127 2.12 -4.74 -15.71
N ALA A 128 0.99 -5.44 -15.85
CA ALA A 128 0.01 -5.21 -16.92
C ALA A 128 -0.94 -4.01 -16.64
N GLY A 129 -0.70 -3.24 -15.58
CA GLY A 129 -1.51 -2.07 -15.21
C GLY A 129 -2.72 -2.41 -14.33
N GLY A 130 -2.86 -3.64 -13.85
CA GLY A 130 -3.93 -4.06 -12.96
C GLY A 130 -3.72 -3.61 -11.50
N THR A 131 -4.76 -3.80 -10.69
CA THR A 131 -4.72 -3.60 -9.23
C THR A 131 -4.90 -4.95 -8.54
N VAL A 132 -4.04 -5.26 -7.58
CA VAL A 132 -4.10 -6.49 -6.78
C VAL A 132 -4.15 -6.14 -5.31
N LEU A 133 -5.22 -6.54 -4.63
CA LEU A 133 -5.35 -6.35 -3.19
C LEU A 133 -5.57 -7.70 -2.51
N ASP A 134 -4.91 -7.89 -1.38
CA ASP A 134 -5.16 -9.05 -0.53
C ASP A 134 -6.64 -9.09 -0.11
N PRO A 135 -7.30 -10.26 -0.14
CA PRO A 135 -8.71 -10.38 0.26
C PRO A 135 -9.01 -9.83 1.66
N GLU A 136 -8.08 -9.96 2.60
CA GLU A 136 -8.24 -9.41 3.95
C GLU A 136 -8.21 -7.88 3.95
N VAL A 137 -7.37 -7.27 3.11
CA VAL A 137 -7.33 -5.82 2.92
C VAL A 137 -8.64 -5.33 2.32
N ILE A 138 -9.17 -6.03 1.30
CA ILE A 138 -10.46 -5.71 0.68
C ILE A 138 -11.58 -5.75 1.73
N THR A 139 -11.65 -6.82 2.52
CA THR A 139 -12.67 -6.98 3.56
C THR A 139 -12.65 -5.81 4.55
N GLN A 140 -11.48 -5.41 5.00
CA GLN A 140 -11.36 -4.29 5.94
C GLN A 140 -11.63 -2.92 5.29
N LEU A 141 -11.26 -2.73 4.03
CA LEU A 141 -11.62 -1.53 3.27
C LEU A 141 -13.14 -1.38 3.14
N MET A 142 -13.84 -2.48 2.88
CA MET A 142 -15.30 -2.49 2.77
C MET A 142 -15.97 -2.28 4.13
N ALA A 143 -15.46 -2.88 5.19
CA ALA A 143 -15.98 -2.71 6.55
C ALA A 143 -15.89 -1.25 7.04
N ARG A 144 -14.83 -0.52 6.65
CA ARG A 144 -14.66 0.91 6.99
C ARG A 144 -15.57 1.86 6.23
N ARG A 145 -16.26 1.41 5.18
CA ARG A 145 -17.26 2.22 4.47
C ARG A 145 -18.56 2.46 5.26
N VAL A 146 -18.67 1.95 6.46
CA VAL A 146 -19.97 1.79 7.12
C VAL A 146 -20.31 2.88 8.13
N ASP A 147 -19.55 3.92 8.35
CA ASP A 147 -20.12 5.00 9.14
C ASP A 147 -19.42 6.36 8.96
N PRO A 148 -19.97 7.25 8.11
CA PRO A 148 -19.52 8.65 8.08
C PRO A 148 -19.61 9.34 9.44
N LEU A 149 -20.45 8.82 10.35
CA LEU A 149 -20.65 9.37 11.70
C LEU A 149 -19.51 9.00 12.66
N GLN A 150 -18.73 7.94 12.37
CA GLN A 150 -17.59 7.56 13.19
C GLN A 150 -16.40 8.51 13.05
N SER A 151 -16.34 9.27 11.97
CA SER A 151 -15.30 10.30 11.76
C SER A 151 -15.58 11.60 12.51
N LEU A 152 -16.78 11.75 13.06
CA LEU A 152 -17.15 12.94 13.81
C LEU A 152 -16.48 12.94 15.20
N THR A 153 -15.96 14.11 15.58
CA THR A 153 -15.55 14.35 16.96
C THR A 153 -16.76 14.22 17.90
N PRO A 154 -16.57 13.98 19.20
CA PRO A 154 -17.67 13.94 20.15
C PRO A 154 -18.55 15.19 20.08
N ARG A 155 -17.97 16.35 19.83
CA ARG A 155 -18.67 17.63 19.71
C ARG A 155 -19.51 17.72 18.44
N GLU A 156 -18.98 17.28 17.30
CA GLU A 156 -19.72 17.24 16.04
C GLU A 156 -20.87 16.25 16.09
N ARG A 157 -20.70 15.14 16.77
CA ARG A 157 -21.77 14.15 16.98
C ARG A 157 -22.90 14.72 17.84
N GLU A 158 -22.56 15.43 18.91
CA GLU A 158 -23.54 16.10 19.78
C GLU A 158 -24.34 17.16 19.01
N VAL A 159 -23.68 17.95 18.15
CA VAL A 159 -24.37 18.89 17.25
C VAL A 159 -25.32 18.16 16.32
N LEU A 160 -24.87 17.08 15.68
CA LEU A 160 -25.70 16.31 14.75
C LEU A 160 -26.91 15.68 15.43
N GLU A 161 -26.78 15.18 16.65
CA GLU A 161 -27.90 14.64 17.46
C GLU A 161 -28.96 15.72 17.73
N LEU A 162 -28.52 16.93 18.08
CA LEU A 162 -29.43 18.06 18.31
C LEU A 162 -30.12 18.52 17.02
N MET A 163 -29.42 18.49 15.89
CA MET A 163 -30.00 18.76 14.56
C MET A 163 -31.06 17.69 14.21
N ALA A 164 -30.77 16.43 14.47
CA ALA A 164 -31.70 15.33 14.22
C ALA A 164 -32.98 15.44 15.08
N GLN A 165 -32.91 16.10 16.23
CA GLN A 165 -34.07 16.44 17.07
C GLN A 165 -34.88 17.65 16.53
N GLY A 166 -34.49 18.23 15.38
CA GLY A 166 -35.17 19.37 14.77
C GLY A 166 -34.90 20.70 15.45
N ARG A 167 -33.82 20.81 16.24
CA ARG A 167 -33.47 22.08 16.90
C ARG A 167 -32.89 23.08 15.92
N THR A 168 -33.16 24.35 16.12
CA THR A 168 -32.57 25.45 15.36
C THR A 168 -31.09 25.64 15.73
N ASN A 169 -30.30 26.22 14.82
CA ASN A 169 -28.90 26.51 15.08
C ASN A 169 -28.70 27.39 16.33
N ALA A 170 -29.59 28.36 16.57
CA ALA A 170 -29.57 29.19 17.76
C ALA A 170 -29.81 28.40 19.05
N ALA A 171 -30.78 27.44 19.03
CA ALA A 171 -31.05 26.57 20.14
C ALA A 171 -29.91 25.58 20.43
N ILE A 172 -29.23 25.10 19.35
CA ILE A 172 -28.06 24.24 19.47
C ILE A 172 -26.89 25.02 20.10
N ALA A 173 -26.61 26.23 19.59
CA ALA A 173 -25.55 27.07 20.11
C ALA A 173 -25.76 27.38 21.61
N ALA A 174 -27.00 27.70 22.01
CA ALA A 174 -27.35 27.91 23.40
C ALA A 174 -27.19 26.67 24.29
N SER A 175 -27.57 25.48 23.77
CA SER A 175 -27.42 24.21 24.48
C SER A 175 -25.98 23.79 24.69
N LEU A 176 -25.10 24.15 23.73
CA LEU A 176 -23.69 23.78 23.71
C LEU A 176 -22.75 24.87 24.25
N PHE A 177 -23.30 26.00 24.70
CA PHE A 177 -22.56 27.16 25.22
C PHE A 177 -21.50 27.71 24.21
N ILE A 178 -21.88 27.83 22.93
CA ILE A 178 -21.04 28.36 21.85
C ILE A 178 -21.72 29.52 21.14
#